data_87004201a34a31e8754af0e5dcfe316a
#
_entry.id   87004201a34a31e8754af0e5dcfe316a
#
_cell.length_a   1.000
_cell.length_b   1.000
_cell.length_c   1.000
_cell.angle_alpha   90.00
_cell.angle_beta   90.00
_cell.angle_gamma   90.00
#
_symmetry.space_group_name_H-M   'P 1'
#
loop_
_entity.id
_entity.type
_entity.pdbx_description
1 polymer ?
#
loop_
_entity_poly.entity_id
_entity_poly.type
_entity_poly.pdbx_seq_one_letter_code
_entity_poly.pdbx_strand_id
1 'polypeptide(L)'
;MARIGGEIEQLGQLKATFDRESRTVEELTRVIRSQLQTTAWEGPAAERFRSMWSGEFEVSLRRLQEALVEAGAEVARRQTALVQAGS
;
A
#
# COMPACT_ATOMS: atom_id res chain seq x y z
N MET A 1 19.12 1.96 28.06
CA MET A 1 18.58 1.27 27.23
C MET A 1 18.48 1.74 25.82
N ALA A 2 19.66 1.80 25.22
CA ALA A 2 19.79 2.18 23.83
C ALA A 2 18.97 1.27 22.92
N ARG A 3 18.78 0.00 23.31
CA ARG A 3 18.04 -0.97 22.52
C ARG A 3 16.57 -0.55 22.33
N ILE A 4 15.89 -0.10 23.39
CA ILE A 4 14.50 0.30 23.30
C ILE A 4 14.36 1.53 22.41
N GLY A 5 15.28 2.50 22.53
CA GLY A 5 15.29 3.66 21.66
C GLY A 5 15.49 3.27 20.21
N GLY A 6 16.39 2.31 19.94
CA GLY A 6 16.62 1.82 18.59
C GLY A 6 15.39 1.13 18.00
N GLU A 7 14.70 0.33 18.81
CA GLU A 7 13.48 -0.33 18.37
C GLU A 7 12.37 0.68 18.02
N ILE A 8 12.19 1.71 18.84
CA ILE A 8 11.20 2.75 18.60
C ILE A 8 11.48 3.46 17.28
N GLU A 9 12.75 3.80 17.05
CA GLU A 9 13.15 4.46 15.82
C GLU A 9 12.94 3.57 14.60
N GLN A 10 13.32 2.30 14.70
CA GLN A 10 13.17 1.36 13.60
C GLN A 10 11.71 1.07 13.29
N LEU A 11 10.85 1.02 14.30
CA LEU A 11 9.42 0.87 14.07
C LEU A 11 8.83 2.09 13.36
N GLY A 12 9.31 3.28 13.72
CA GLY A 12 8.90 4.50 13.01
C GLY A 12 9.30 4.47 11.54
N GLN A 13 10.50 3.97 11.25
CA GLN A 13 10.97 3.82 9.87
C GLN A 13 10.13 2.77 9.13
N LEU A 14 9.80 1.67 9.78
CA LEU A 14 8.98 0.63 9.18
C LEU A 14 7.58 1.15 8.86
N LYS A 15 6.97 1.88 9.77
CA LYS A 15 5.67 2.51 9.53
C LYS A 15 5.73 3.42 8.32
N ALA A 16 6.77 4.25 8.22
CA ALA A 16 6.95 5.14 7.08
C ALA A 16 7.10 4.36 5.78
N THR A 17 7.75 3.20 5.82
CA THR A 17 7.90 2.34 4.65
C THR A 17 6.55 1.81 4.19
N PHE A 18 5.72 1.31 5.12
CA PHE A 18 4.38 0.84 4.76
C PHE A 18 3.55 1.96 4.13
N ASP A 19 3.59 3.15 4.71
CA ASP A 19 2.85 4.29 4.17
C ASP A 19 3.33 4.67 2.77
N ARG A 20 4.65 4.70 2.57
CA ARG A 20 5.22 5.02 1.27
C ARG A 20 4.84 3.97 0.23
N GLU A 21 4.93 2.69 0.57
CA GLU A 21 4.61 1.63 -0.37
C GLU A 21 3.11 1.57 -0.68
N SER A 22 2.26 1.95 0.26
CA SER A 22 0.83 2.05 -0.03
C SER A 22 0.56 3.13 -1.10
N ARG A 23 1.29 4.26 -1.02
CA ARG A 23 1.17 5.30 -2.04
C ARG A 23 1.74 4.84 -3.38
N THR A 24 2.78 4.02 -3.36
CA THR A 24 3.34 3.43 -4.57
C THR A 24 2.32 2.55 -5.28
N VAL A 25 1.58 1.73 -4.52
CA VAL A 25 0.52 0.89 -5.09
C VAL A 25 -0.58 1.76 -5.70
N GLU A 26 -0.97 2.82 -5.02
CA GLU A 26 -1.97 3.76 -5.53
C GLU A 26 -1.50 4.39 -6.85
N GLU A 27 -0.24 4.81 -6.88
CA GLU A 27 0.33 5.44 -8.07
C GLU A 27 0.42 4.48 -9.25
N LEU A 28 0.91 3.26 -9.02
CA LEU A 28 1.02 2.29 -10.11
C LEU A 28 -0.36 1.93 -10.66
N THR A 29 -1.37 1.85 -9.81
CA THR A 29 -2.74 1.57 -10.23
C THR A 29 -3.24 2.67 -11.16
N ARG A 30 -2.99 3.93 -10.79
CA ARG A 30 -3.41 5.07 -11.60
C ARG A 30 -2.68 5.10 -12.93
N VAL A 31 -1.38 4.82 -12.94
CA VAL A 31 -0.58 4.81 -14.16
C VAL A 31 -1.09 3.74 -15.11
N ILE A 32 -1.36 2.53 -14.62
CA ILE A 32 -1.84 1.44 -15.47
C ILE A 32 -3.24 1.75 -16.00
N ARG A 33 -4.12 2.27 -15.15
CA ARG A 33 -5.48 2.66 -15.58
C ARG A 33 -5.40 3.69 -16.71
N SER A 34 -4.57 4.68 -16.56
CA SER A 34 -4.39 5.73 -17.56
C SER A 34 -3.85 5.16 -18.88
N GLN A 35 -2.83 4.32 -18.79
CA GLN A 35 -2.24 3.67 -19.96
C GLN A 35 -3.28 2.81 -20.68
N LEU A 36 -4.08 2.07 -19.93
CA LEU A 36 -5.09 1.20 -20.48
C LEU A 36 -6.17 2.01 -21.23
N GLN A 37 -6.52 3.17 -20.68
CA GLN A 37 -7.51 4.05 -21.32
C GLN A 37 -7.02 4.62 -22.65
N THR A 38 -5.72 4.84 -22.78
CA THR A 38 -5.13 5.43 -23.98
C THR A 38 -4.58 4.38 -24.95
N THR A 39 -4.63 3.10 -24.59
CA THR A 39 -4.15 2.03 -25.44
C THR A 39 -5.17 1.73 -26.54
N ALA A 40 -4.70 1.78 -27.78
CA ALA A 40 -5.55 1.51 -28.95
C ALA A 40 -5.69 0.00 -29.13
N TRP A 41 -6.60 -0.56 -28.35
CA TRP A 41 -6.89 -2.00 -28.37
C TRP A 41 -8.38 -2.16 -28.29
N GLU A 42 -8.98 -2.70 -29.32
CA GLU A 42 -10.43 -2.82 -29.45
C GLU A 42 -10.84 -4.28 -29.69
N GLY A 43 -12.13 -4.54 -29.49
CA GLY A 43 -12.71 -5.84 -29.72
C GLY A 43 -13.06 -6.57 -28.44
N PRO A 44 -13.68 -7.77 -28.56
CA PRO A 44 -14.19 -8.48 -27.38
C PRO A 44 -13.12 -8.84 -26.36
N ALA A 45 -11.92 -9.19 -26.81
CA ALA A 45 -10.83 -9.52 -25.87
C ALA A 45 -10.40 -8.29 -25.08
N ALA A 46 -10.34 -7.11 -25.73
CA ALA A 46 -9.99 -5.87 -25.06
C ALA A 46 -11.04 -5.48 -24.03
N GLU A 47 -12.31 -5.64 -24.38
CA GLU A 47 -13.41 -5.34 -23.47
C GLU A 47 -13.39 -6.26 -22.26
N ARG A 48 -13.15 -7.55 -22.48
CA ARG A 48 -13.04 -8.51 -21.38
C ARG A 48 -11.87 -8.17 -20.46
N PHE A 49 -10.73 -7.80 -21.04
CA PHE A 49 -9.58 -7.44 -20.22
C PHE A 49 -9.86 -6.18 -19.39
N ARG A 50 -10.46 -5.16 -20.01
CA ARG A 50 -10.77 -3.92 -19.28
C ARG A 50 -11.76 -4.16 -18.15
N SER A 51 -12.75 -5.02 -18.36
CA SER A 51 -13.68 -5.41 -17.29
C SER A 51 -12.98 -6.16 -16.18
N MET A 52 -12.07 -7.07 -16.54
CA MET A 52 -11.29 -7.83 -15.58
C MET A 52 -10.37 -6.91 -14.78
N TRP A 53 -9.74 -5.95 -15.47
CA TRP A 53 -8.89 -4.98 -14.79
C TRP A 53 -9.67 -4.19 -13.74
N SER A 54 -10.80 -3.59 -14.10
CA SER A 54 -11.57 -2.76 -13.18
C SER A 54 -12.29 -3.57 -12.11
N GLY A 55 -12.74 -4.78 -12.43
CA GLY A 55 -13.54 -5.60 -11.53
C GLY A 55 -12.74 -6.53 -10.64
N GLU A 56 -11.51 -6.87 -11.03
CA GLU A 56 -10.70 -7.83 -10.29
C GLU A 56 -9.32 -7.30 -9.93
N PHE A 57 -8.55 -6.86 -10.91
CA PHE A 57 -7.15 -6.48 -10.65
C PHE A 57 -7.06 -5.18 -9.85
N GLU A 58 -7.79 -4.15 -10.23
CA GLU A 58 -7.80 -2.90 -9.48
C GLU A 58 -8.35 -3.09 -8.07
N VAL A 59 -9.35 -3.94 -7.91
CA VAL A 59 -9.89 -4.27 -6.60
C VAL A 59 -8.83 -4.94 -5.73
N SER A 60 -8.08 -5.88 -6.30
CA SER A 60 -6.99 -6.56 -5.58
C SER A 60 -5.90 -5.58 -5.18
N LEU A 61 -5.54 -4.66 -6.05
CA LEU A 61 -4.53 -3.65 -5.74
C LEU A 61 -5.00 -2.70 -4.65
N ARG A 62 -6.28 -2.33 -4.66
CA ARG A 62 -6.85 -1.50 -3.58
C ARG A 62 -6.81 -2.22 -2.24
N ARG A 63 -7.12 -3.51 -2.25
CA ARG A 63 -7.03 -4.32 -1.02
C ARG A 63 -5.60 -4.40 -0.51
N LEU A 64 -4.63 -4.53 -1.41
CA LEU A 64 -3.23 -4.51 -1.03
C LEU A 64 -2.85 -3.15 -0.42
N GLN A 65 -3.26 -2.07 -1.04
CA GLN A 65 -3.01 -0.73 -0.53
C GLN A 65 -3.58 -0.57 0.88
N GLU A 66 -4.83 -1.00 1.08
CA GLU A 66 -5.48 -0.93 2.38
C GLU A 66 -4.75 -1.80 3.42
N ALA A 67 -4.28 -2.99 3.00
CA ALA A 67 -3.52 -3.87 3.88
C ALA A 67 -2.19 -3.23 4.31
N LEU A 68 -1.53 -2.53 3.41
CA LEU A 68 -0.28 -1.84 3.73
C LEU A 68 -0.50 -0.70 4.72
N VAL A 69 -1.59 0.07 4.54
CA VAL A 69 -1.95 1.12 5.50
C VAL A 69 -2.25 0.52 6.87
N GLU A 70 -3.01 -0.57 6.88
CA GLU A 70 -3.35 -1.28 8.12
C GLU A 70 -2.10 -1.80 8.83
N ALA A 71 -1.18 -2.39 8.07
CA ALA A 71 0.08 -2.88 8.63
C ALA A 71 0.89 -1.73 9.25
N GLY A 72 0.94 -0.59 8.57
CA GLY A 72 1.62 0.59 9.10
C GLY A 72 0.97 1.09 10.39
N ALA A 73 -0.35 1.08 10.44
CA ALA A 73 -1.08 1.49 11.64
C ALA A 73 -0.79 0.54 12.82
N GLU A 74 -0.68 -0.77 12.54
CA GLU A 74 -0.33 -1.73 13.59
C GLU A 74 1.08 -1.50 14.11
N VAL A 75 2.03 -1.22 13.22
CA VAL A 75 3.39 -0.90 13.63
C VAL A 75 3.40 0.36 14.50
N ALA A 76 2.62 1.38 14.14
CA ALA A 76 2.52 2.60 14.93
C ALA A 76 1.97 2.33 16.34
N ARG A 77 1.01 1.42 16.45
CA ARG A 77 0.49 1.04 17.77
C ARG A 77 1.55 0.37 18.61
N ARG A 78 2.36 -0.51 18.01
CA ARG A 78 3.47 -1.16 18.72
C ARG A 78 4.52 -0.16 19.14
N GLN A 79 4.83 0.81 18.30
CA GLN A 79 5.76 1.88 18.62
C GLN A 79 5.27 2.68 19.83
N THR A 80 4.00 3.08 19.82
CA THR A 80 3.39 3.81 20.93
C THR A 80 3.46 3.01 22.22
N ALA A 81 3.20 1.70 22.16
CA ALA A 81 3.25 0.84 23.32
C ALA A 81 4.67 0.80 23.91
N LEU A 82 5.69 0.75 23.06
CA LEU A 82 7.09 0.78 23.54
C LEU A 82 7.44 2.12 24.17
N VAL A 83 6.99 3.23 23.59
CA VAL A 83 7.21 4.56 24.17
C VAL A 83 6.57 4.64 25.55
N GLN A 84 5.34 4.18 25.70
CA GLN A 84 4.63 4.21 26.96
C GLN A 84 5.28 3.30 28.00
N ALA A 85 5.74 2.13 27.58
CA ALA A 85 6.40 1.18 28.48
C ALA A 85 7.75 1.73 28.96
N GLY A 86 8.42 2.53 28.16
CA GLY A 86 9.71 3.13 28.49
C GLY A 86 9.58 4.38 29.36
N SER A 87 8.38 4.85 29.55
CA SER A 87 8.13 6.03 30.39
C SER A 87 7.91 5.61 31.83
#